data_af0b704abddbdf9c7239e4d8743e8afc
#
_entry.id   af0b704abddbdf9c7239e4d8743e8afc
#
_cell.length_a   1.000
_cell.length_b   1.000
_cell.length_c   1.000
_cell.angle_alpha   90.00
_cell.angle_beta   90.00
_cell.angle_gamma   90.00
#
_symmetry.space_group_name_H-M   'P 1'
#
loop_
_entity.id
_entity.type
_entity.pdbx_description
1 polymer ?
#
loop_
_entity_poly.entity_id
_entity_poly.type
_entity_poly.pdbx_seq_one_letter_code
_entity_poly.pdbx_strand_id
1 'polypeptide(L)'
;MRPLYIADHSDRLLCPLPLKIEPYSGCSGGCAYCSRSGLRDAHRVKGPEANSYRYIEKFFFHNKERMEAELIKRRMPIQIGANSDPLQPIERSHGVTLRILKLLQDREYPAIITTKFPGQLTEPEYLRALDGLPLVIQCSISTEDPVLLSRLEPGAPPLEERLGALKTLHEAGAHVMLRLAPYALDLVGDAEGLLVRAHDAGVQVVQVGPLKIYHANGSRQRLNEALGYDYLRTSQLAYENCGVFDAVTLAEQRNHVEQLEKCVAELGMEVLTCDDVTGNRAWRCCCGTDGLKDFEAIAEWAYFVNGHRIDDHTTFETYMQGHDCPWHTEFEQEWNAGKLERALPELVFNQDDKTYTRMW
;
A
#
# COMPACT_ATOMS: atom_id res chain seq x y z
N MET A 1 1.60 18.15 -8.03
CA MET A 1 1.43 17.43 -6.72
C MET A 1 2.66 17.73 -5.85
N ARG A 2 2.53 17.81 -4.52
CA ARG A 2 3.71 17.88 -3.64
C ARG A 2 4.37 16.51 -3.64
N PRO A 3 5.68 16.39 -3.88
CA PRO A 3 6.34 15.08 -3.99
C PRO A 3 6.53 14.36 -2.64
N LEU A 4 6.45 15.06 -1.52
CA LEU A 4 6.38 14.50 -0.17
C LEU A 4 5.16 15.08 0.53
N TYR A 5 4.34 14.22 1.12
CA TYR A 5 3.08 14.63 1.74
C TYR A 5 2.62 13.59 2.77
N ILE A 6 1.76 14.03 3.66
CA ILE A 6 0.96 13.16 4.50
C ILE A 6 -0.25 12.75 3.66
N ALA A 7 -0.51 11.45 3.55
CA ALA A 7 -1.65 10.98 2.79
C ALA A 7 -2.94 11.41 3.48
N ASP A 8 -3.89 11.88 2.69
CA ASP A 8 -5.24 12.18 3.16
C ASP A 8 -6.00 10.85 3.33
N HIS A 9 -6.37 10.51 4.56
CA HIS A 9 -6.78 9.16 4.96
C HIS A 9 -8.20 9.08 5.46
N SER A 10 -9.15 9.56 4.69
CA SER A 10 -10.54 9.25 5.00
C SER A 10 -10.83 7.74 5.09
N ASP A 11 -10.04 6.92 4.39
CA ASP A 11 -10.23 5.46 4.32
C ASP A 11 -9.15 4.66 5.08
N ARG A 12 -8.19 5.32 5.75
CA ARG A 12 -6.99 4.67 6.30
C ARG A 12 -6.54 5.26 7.63
N LEU A 13 -7.46 5.67 8.44
CA LEU A 13 -7.19 6.21 9.78
C LEU A 13 -6.25 5.31 10.59
N LEU A 14 -6.34 4.03 10.32
CA LEU A 14 -5.57 2.99 11.00
C LEU A 14 -4.25 2.65 10.30
N CYS A 15 -3.89 3.31 9.19
CA CYS A 15 -2.61 3.05 8.51
C CYS A 15 -1.47 3.78 9.22
N PRO A 16 -0.48 3.06 9.76
CA PRO A 16 0.66 3.66 10.46
C PRO A 16 1.68 4.31 9.54
N LEU A 17 1.40 4.38 8.24
CA LEU A 17 2.32 4.88 7.23
C LEU A 17 1.73 6.10 6.50
N PRO A 18 1.54 7.22 7.20
CA PRO A 18 0.95 8.41 6.59
C PRO A 18 1.90 9.07 5.58
N LEU A 19 3.22 8.93 5.76
CA LEU A 19 4.21 9.68 5.01
C LEU A 19 4.48 9.03 3.65
N LYS A 20 4.28 9.80 2.58
CA LYS A 20 4.41 9.33 1.18
C LYS A 20 5.40 10.20 0.41
N ILE A 21 6.20 9.55 -0.43
CA ILE A 21 7.04 10.21 -1.44
C ILE A 21 6.61 9.74 -2.84
N GLU A 22 6.39 10.70 -3.73
CA GLU A 22 6.15 10.45 -5.15
C GLU A 22 7.34 10.97 -5.97
N PRO A 23 8.21 10.09 -6.44
CA PRO A 23 9.32 10.48 -7.32
C PRO A 23 8.83 11.06 -8.64
N TYR A 24 7.65 10.62 -9.09
CA TYR A 24 7.06 10.99 -10.37
C TYR A 24 5.60 11.38 -10.22
N SER A 25 5.16 12.34 -11.05
CA SER A 25 3.75 12.62 -11.31
C SER A 25 3.33 11.86 -12.57
N GLY A 26 2.26 11.08 -12.49
CA GLY A 26 1.85 10.17 -13.57
C GLY A 26 2.63 8.85 -13.59
N CYS A 27 2.08 7.88 -14.32
CA CYS A 27 2.63 6.53 -14.39
C CYS A 27 2.47 5.94 -15.80
N SER A 28 3.53 5.35 -16.33
CA SER A 28 3.55 4.68 -17.63
C SER A 28 3.02 3.24 -17.60
N GLY A 29 2.68 2.70 -16.43
CA GLY A 29 2.20 1.30 -16.30
C GLY A 29 0.89 1.00 -17.01
N GLY A 30 0.02 2.01 -17.22
CA GLY A 30 -1.20 1.87 -18.00
C GLY A 30 -2.22 0.85 -17.46
N CYS A 31 -2.17 0.52 -16.17
CA CYS A 31 -2.98 -0.54 -15.57
C CYS A 31 -4.48 -0.27 -15.75
N ALA A 32 -5.22 -1.25 -16.28
CA ALA A 32 -6.64 -1.14 -16.58
C ALA A 32 -7.51 -0.84 -15.34
N TYR A 33 -7.13 -1.39 -14.22
CA TYR A 33 -7.83 -1.25 -12.93
C TYR A 33 -7.35 -0.05 -12.10
N CYS A 34 -6.39 0.77 -12.58
CA CYS A 34 -5.74 1.79 -11.77
C CYS A 34 -6.74 2.80 -11.18
N SER A 35 -6.76 2.92 -9.85
CA SER A 35 -7.60 3.89 -9.13
C SER A 35 -7.21 5.34 -9.40
N ARG A 36 -5.94 5.58 -9.78
CA ARG A 36 -5.36 6.91 -9.98
C ARG A 36 -5.52 7.46 -11.39
N SER A 37 -5.76 6.61 -12.39
CA SER A 37 -5.86 7.03 -13.80
C SER A 37 -7.05 7.95 -14.11
N GLY A 38 -7.97 8.13 -13.18
CA GLY A 38 -9.13 9.03 -13.32
C GLY A 38 -9.12 10.27 -12.45
N LEU A 39 -8.07 10.50 -11.66
CA LEU A 39 -7.98 11.74 -10.89
C LEU A 39 -7.82 12.94 -11.84
N ARG A 40 -8.48 14.07 -11.51
CA ARG A 40 -8.48 15.30 -12.34
C ARG A 40 -7.09 15.74 -12.80
N ASP A 41 -6.07 15.47 -12.01
CA ASP A 41 -4.69 15.81 -12.31
C ASP A 41 -3.97 14.77 -13.18
N ALA A 42 -4.41 13.51 -13.19
CA ALA A 42 -3.84 12.45 -14.03
C ALA A 42 -4.13 12.66 -15.52
N HIS A 43 -5.27 13.28 -15.87
CA HIS A 43 -5.62 13.61 -17.26
C HIS A 43 -4.81 14.79 -17.84
N ARG A 44 -4.18 15.61 -17.00
CA ARG A 44 -3.40 16.77 -17.42
C ARG A 44 -1.94 16.44 -17.69
N VAL A 45 -1.45 15.31 -17.18
CA VAL A 45 -0.06 14.87 -17.37
C VAL A 45 0.02 14.11 -18.69
N LYS A 46 0.62 14.68 -19.70
CA LYS A 46 0.88 14.07 -21.02
C LYS A 46 1.93 12.93 -20.97
N GLY A 47 2.18 12.37 -19.82
CA GLY A 47 3.16 11.35 -19.53
C GLY A 47 3.72 11.52 -18.12
N PRO A 48 4.54 10.60 -17.61
CA PRO A 48 5.18 10.74 -16.32
C PRO A 48 6.20 11.90 -16.34
N GLU A 49 6.19 12.71 -15.27
CA GLU A 49 7.10 13.82 -15.06
C GLU A 49 7.88 13.63 -13.76
N ALA A 50 9.17 13.97 -13.78
CA ALA A 50 10.02 13.89 -12.59
C ALA A 50 9.65 14.99 -11.57
N ASN A 51 9.41 14.58 -10.32
CA ASN A 51 9.18 15.49 -9.22
C ASN A 51 10.50 16.06 -8.67
N SER A 52 10.41 17.17 -7.96
CA SER A 52 11.58 17.85 -7.44
C SER A 52 12.22 17.11 -6.27
N TYR A 53 13.37 16.47 -6.49
CA TYR A 53 14.19 15.89 -5.44
C TYR A 53 14.58 16.92 -4.35
N ARG A 54 14.91 18.16 -4.74
CA ARG A 54 15.27 19.23 -3.79
C ARG A 54 14.13 19.55 -2.81
N TYR A 55 12.89 19.37 -3.23
CA TYR A 55 11.75 19.56 -2.33
C TYR A 55 11.73 18.47 -1.26
N ILE A 56 11.99 17.22 -1.64
CA ILE A 56 12.04 16.08 -0.72
C ILE A 56 13.22 16.25 0.26
N GLU A 57 14.40 16.50 -0.27
CA GLU A 57 15.64 16.71 0.50
C GLU A 57 15.47 17.80 1.57
N LYS A 58 14.77 18.90 1.24
CA LYS A 58 14.51 19.99 2.17
C LYS A 58 13.85 19.55 3.47
N PHE A 59 12.94 18.58 3.44
CA PHE A 59 12.27 18.08 4.64
C PHE A 59 13.22 17.35 5.58
N PHE A 60 14.24 16.69 5.06
CA PHE A 60 15.25 16.02 5.88
C PHE A 60 16.27 16.98 6.50
N PHE A 61 16.49 18.15 5.91
CA PHE A 61 17.56 19.05 6.33
C PHE A 61 17.09 20.37 6.94
N HIS A 62 15.98 20.95 6.49
CA HIS A 62 15.68 22.36 6.72
C HIS A 62 14.29 22.67 7.27
N ASN A 63 13.42 21.69 7.41
CA ASN A 63 12.03 21.98 7.76
C ASN A 63 11.78 21.78 9.27
N LYS A 64 11.47 22.85 9.98
CA LYS A 64 11.33 22.83 11.45
C LYS A 64 9.87 22.88 11.94
N GLU A 65 8.89 23.20 11.07
CA GLU A 65 7.56 23.60 11.53
C GLU A 65 6.41 22.92 10.77
N ARG A 66 6.67 21.76 10.13
CA ARG A 66 5.64 21.01 9.42
C ARG A 66 5.50 19.59 9.98
N MET A 67 4.27 19.07 9.93
CA MET A 67 3.97 17.72 10.38
C MET A 67 4.85 16.67 9.69
N GLU A 68 5.10 16.81 8.38
CA GLU A 68 5.99 15.89 7.65
C GLU A 68 7.40 15.86 8.24
N ALA A 69 7.93 17.02 8.67
CA ALA A 69 9.25 17.09 9.31
C ALA A 69 9.24 16.45 10.70
N GLU A 70 8.15 16.57 11.45
CA GLU A 70 8.02 15.93 12.74
C GLU A 70 7.96 14.40 12.60
N LEU A 71 7.19 13.88 11.65
CA LEU A 71 7.13 12.47 11.32
C LEU A 71 8.51 11.92 10.89
N ILE A 72 9.27 12.71 10.12
CA ILE A 72 10.65 12.37 9.73
C ILE A 72 11.58 12.30 10.94
N LYS A 73 11.50 13.24 11.88
CA LYS A 73 12.29 13.19 13.11
C LYS A 73 12.02 11.95 13.95
N ARG A 74 10.76 11.54 13.99
CA ARG A 74 10.30 10.32 14.69
C ARG A 74 10.60 9.04 13.90
N ARG A 75 11.26 9.15 12.74
CA ARG A 75 11.62 8.03 11.87
C ARG A 75 10.40 7.20 11.39
N MET A 76 9.26 7.88 11.20
CA MET A 76 8.07 7.23 10.61
C MET A 76 8.40 6.74 9.21
N PRO A 77 8.20 5.46 8.87
CA PRO A 77 8.59 4.95 7.56
C PRO A 77 7.89 5.68 6.43
N ILE A 78 8.62 5.82 5.35
CA ILE A 78 8.14 6.51 4.15
C ILE A 78 7.76 5.48 3.09
N GLN A 79 6.56 5.58 2.56
CA GLN A 79 6.18 4.83 1.37
C GLN A 79 6.56 5.60 0.11
N ILE A 80 7.38 4.97 -0.75
CA ILE A 80 7.80 5.50 -2.05
C ILE A 80 6.91 4.90 -3.13
N GLY A 81 6.25 5.75 -3.93
CA GLY A 81 5.41 5.30 -5.04
C GLY A 81 4.01 4.85 -4.64
N ALA A 82 3.26 5.67 -3.89
CA ALA A 82 1.87 5.38 -3.53
C ALA A 82 0.88 5.62 -4.68
N ASN A 83 1.15 6.60 -5.55
CA ASN A 83 0.28 7.01 -6.64
C ASN A 83 0.84 6.73 -8.04
N SER A 84 2.15 6.67 -8.16
CA SER A 84 2.86 6.36 -9.41
C SER A 84 3.91 5.29 -9.14
N ASP A 85 4.33 4.56 -10.18
CA ASP A 85 5.42 3.61 -9.99
C ASP A 85 6.75 4.36 -9.90
N PRO A 86 7.53 4.19 -8.83
CA PRO A 86 8.78 4.91 -8.60
C PRO A 86 9.92 4.44 -9.51
N LEU A 87 9.80 3.25 -10.10
CA LEU A 87 10.82 2.62 -10.95
C LEU A 87 10.36 2.46 -12.39
N GLN A 88 9.32 3.18 -12.80
CA GLN A 88 8.87 3.22 -14.19
C GLN A 88 9.98 3.73 -15.13
N PRO A 89 9.92 3.46 -16.46
CA PRO A 89 11.03 3.67 -17.39
C PRO A 89 11.69 5.06 -17.35
N ILE A 90 10.95 6.12 -17.00
CA ILE A 90 11.49 7.48 -16.90
C ILE A 90 12.57 7.60 -15.79
N GLU A 91 12.57 6.72 -14.81
CA GLU A 91 13.58 6.70 -13.73
C GLU A 91 14.99 6.54 -14.29
N ARG A 92 15.17 5.73 -15.36
CA ARG A 92 16.49 5.52 -16.00
C ARG A 92 17.11 6.82 -16.50
N SER A 93 16.31 7.80 -16.88
CA SER A 93 16.81 9.09 -17.38
C SER A 93 16.92 10.17 -16.31
N HIS A 94 16.12 10.09 -15.24
CA HIS A 94 16.03 11.16 -14.22
C HIS A 94 16.66 10.78 -12.88
N GLY A 95 16.68 9.49 -12.49
CA GLY A 95 17.30 8.99 -11.28
C GLY A 95 16.76 9.62 -9.99
N VAL A 96 15.46 9.97 -9.95
CA VAL A 96 14.87 10.62 -8.78
C VAL A 96 14.73 9.63 -7.63
N THR A 97 14.26 8.42 -7.92
CA THR A 97 14.13 7.35 -6.91
C THR A 97 15.49 6.93 -6.37
N LEU A 98 16.49 6.78 -7.25
CA LEU A 98 17.85 6.47 -6.83
C LEU A 98 18.40 7.52 -5.85
N ARG A 99 18.20 8.81 -6.13
CA ARG A 99 18.62 9.88 -5.22
C ARG A 99 17.90 9.84 -3.88
N ILE A 100 16.60 9.48 -3.90
CA ILE A 100 15.81 9.31 -2.68
C ILE A 100 16.37 8.12 -1.88
N LEU A 101 16.62 6.97 -2.52
CA LEU A 101 17.18 5.80 -1.84
C LEU A 101 18.54 6.10 -1.20
N LYS A 102 19.43 6.81 -1.90
CA LYS A 102 20.72 7.27 -1.34
C LYS A 102 20.53 8.19 -0.14
N LEU A 103 19.60 9.15 -0.21
CA LEU A 103 19.28 10.04 0.91
C LEU A 103 18.78 9.27 2.13
N LEU A 104 17.94 8.24 1.91
CA LEU A 104 17.42 7.40 2.98
C LEU A 104 18.50 6.47 3.54
N GLN A 105 19.37 5.92 2.68
CA GLN A 105 20.50 5.09 3.08
C GLN A 105 21.49 5.86 3.99
N ASP A 106 21.88 7.08 3.59
CA ASP A 106 22.76 7.95 4.39
C ASP A 106 22.22 8.22 5.80
N ARG A 107 20.95 7.95 6.04
CA ARG A 107 20.25 8.16 7.32
C ARG A 107 19.75 6.90 7.96
N GLU A 108 20.00 5.75 7.34
CA GLU A 108 19.42 4.46 7.74
C GLU A 108 17.89 4.56 7.95
N TYR A 109 17.22 5.36 7.10
CA TYR A 109 15.84 5.76 7.31
C TYR A 109 14.86 4.69 6.80
N PRO A 110 13.89 4.21 7.61
CA PRO A 110 12.99 3.13 7.23
C PRO A 110 12.05 3.55 6.10
N ALA A 111 11.91 2.69 5.10
CA ALA A 111 11.09 2.96 3.94
C ALA A 111 10.42 1.71 3.36
N ILE A 112 9.43 1.94 2.52
CA ILE A 112 8.77 0.93 1.71
C ILE A 112 8.76 1.43 0.27
N ILE A 113 9.12 0.60 -0.67
CA ILE A 113 8.96 0.87 -2.09
C ILE A 113 7.94 -0.10 -2.70
N THR A 114 6.93 0.44 -3.38
CA THR A 114 5.92 -0.37 -4.06
C THR A 114 6.07 -0.20 -5.57
N THR A 115 6.31 -1.28 -6.29
CA THR A 115 6.61 -1.21 -7.72
C THR A 115 6.12 -2.42 -8.50
N LYS A 116 5.94 -2.25 -9.80
CA LYS A 116 5.81 -3.31 -10.81
C LYS A 116 7.10 -3.50 -11.63
N PHE A 117 8.10 -2.66 -11.40
CA PHE A 117 9.37 -2.62 -12.14
C PHE A 117 10.58 -2.93 -11.23
N PRO A 118 10.58 -4.06 -10.48
CA PRO A 118 11.64 -4.35 -9.53
C PRO A 118 13.01 -4.58 -10.21
N GLY A 119 13.03 -4.91 -11.50
CA GLY A 119 14.25 -5.17 -12.26
C GLY A 119 15.28 -4.03 -12.22
N GLN A 120 14.82 -2.78 -12.10
CA GLN A 120 15.74 -1.66 -12.00
C GLN A 120 16.52 -1.63 -10.68
N LEU A 121 15.93 -2.15 -9.59
CA LEU A 121 16.62 -2.25 -8.29
C LEU A 121 17.80 -3.25 -8.32
N THR A 122 17.86 -4.14 -9.29
CA THR A 122 18.96 -5.11 -9.43
C THR A 122 20.19 -4.52 -10.11
N GLU A 123 20.11 -3.29 -10.63
CA GLU A 123 21.25 -2.59 -11.22
C GLU A 123 22.29 -2.24 -10.14
N PRO A 124 23.61 -2.30 -10.43
CA PRO A 124 24.66 -2.18 -9.40
C PRO A 124 24.59 -0.89 -8.57
N GLU A 125 24.13 0.22 -9.14
CA GLU A 125 23.99 1.48 -8.42
C GLU A 125 22.82 1.50 -7.45
N TYR A 126 21.72 0.81 -7.77
CA TYR A 126 20.58 0.63 -6.88
C TYR A 126 20.92 -0.36 -5.77
N LEU A 127 21.54 -1.50 -6.07
CA LEU A 127 21.97 -2.46 -5.05
C LEU A 127 22.88 -1.79 -4.00
N ARG A 128 23.80 -0.91 -4.44
CA ARG A 128 24.62 -0.12 -3.49
C ARG A 128 23.76 0.84 -2.63
N ALA A 129 22.70 1.41 -3.18
CA ALA A 129 21.81 2.30 -2.44
C ALA A 129 20.84 1.55 -1.50
N LEU A 130 20.69 0.23 -1.69
CA LEU A 130 19.89 -0.64 -0.82
C LEU A 130 20.72 -1.20 0.35
N ASP A 131 22.04 -1.24 0.24
CA ASP A 131 22.93 -1.83 1.23
C ASP A 131 22.79 -1.13 2.59
N GLY A 132 22.40 -1.87 3.62
CA GLY A 132 22.13 -1.35 4.96
C GLY A 132 20.88 -0.47 5.11
N LEU A 133 20.12 -0.21 4.03
CA LEU A 133 18.89 0.55 4.11
C LEU A 133 17.75 -0.33 4.66
N PRO A 134 17.08 0.07 5.77
CA PRO A 134 15.89 -0.63 6.26
C PRO A 134 14.70 -0.41 5.31
N LEU A 135 14.62 -1.22 4.26
CA LEU A 135 13.67 -1.09 3.17
C LEU A 135 12.89 -2.38 2.95
N VAL A 136 11.57 -2.26 2.85
CA VAL A 136 10.69 -3.30 2.31
C VAL A 136 10.44 -3.03 0.83
N ILE A 137 10.70 -4.02 -0.02
CA ILE A 137 10.42 -3.97 -1.46
C ILE A 137 9.16 -4.77 -1.74
N GLN A 138 8.08 -4.09 -2.11
CA GLN A 138 6.82 -4.70 -2.50
C GLN A 138 6.70 -4.76 -4.02
N CYS A 139 6.70 -5.96 -4.59
CA CYS A 139 6.42 -6.15 -6.01
C CYS A 139 4.94 -6.48 -6.22
N SER A 140 4.25 -5.62 -6.98
CA SER A 140 2.84 -5.84 -7.31
C SER A 140 2.69 -6.81 -8.49
N ILE A 141 1.84 -7.84 -8.30
CA ILE A 141 1.43 -8.81 -9.32
C ILE A 141 -0.08 -9.00 -9.16
N SER A 142 -0.85 -8.91 -10.24
CA SER A 142 -2.33 -9.02 -10.20
C SER A 142 -2.85 -10.38 -10.69
N THR A 143 -2.07 -11.10 -11.50
CA THR A 143 -2.42 -12.42 -12.04
C THR A 143 -1.15 -13.17 -12.43
N GLU A 144 -1.22 -14.48 -12.44
CA GLU A 144 -0.15 -15.34 -12.93
C GLU A 144 -0.25 -15.61 -14.44
N ASP A 145 -1.44 -15.44 -15.03
CA ASP A 145 -1.65 -15.60 -16.47
C ASP A 145 -0.92 -14.49 -17.25
N PRO A 146 0.09 -14.82 -18.06
CA PRO A 146 0.89 -13.82 -18.77
C PRO A 146 0.10 -13.07 -19.84
N VAL A 147 -0.93 -13.69 -20.44
CA VAL A 147 -1.78 -13.05 -21.44
C VAL A 147 -2.69 -12.04 -20.77
N LEU A 148 -3.31 -12.42 -19.67
CA LEU A 148 -4.15 -11.53 -18.87
C LEU A 148 -3.32 -10.39 -18.25
N LEU A 149 -2.15 -10.70 -17.70
CA LEU A 149 -1.24 -9.71 -17.14
C LEU A 149 -0.87 -8.63 -18.15
N SER A 150 -0.56 -9.02 -19.39
CA SER A 150 -0.21 -8.07 -20.46
C SER A 150 -1.37 -7.15 -20.85
N ARG A 151 -2.63 -7.59 -20.68
CA ARG A 151 -3.83 -6.77 -20.92
C ARG A 151 -4.15 -5.86 -19.74
N LEU A 152 -4.00 -6.38 -18.53
CA LEU A 152 -4.29 -5.62 -17.30
C LEU A 152 -3.21 -4.59 -16.98
N GLU A 153 -1.94 -4.88 -17.33
CA GLU A 153 -0.76 -4.08 -16.98
C GLU A 153 0.16 -3.86 -18.19
N PRO A 154 -0.32 -3.26 -19.28
CA PRO A 154 0.37 -3.26 -20.58
C PRO A 154 1.73 -2.54 -20.59
N GLY A 155 1.97 -1.65 -19.64
CA GLY A 155 3.25 -0.93 -19.52
C GLY A 155 4.22 -1.52 -18.51
N ALA A 156 3.85 -2.61 -17.83
CA ALA A 156 4.67 -3.21 -16.77
C ALA A 156 5.44 -4.45 -17.31
N PRO A 157 6.56 -4.84 -16.68
CA PRO A 157 7.34 -6.01 -17.08
C PRO A 157 6.56 -7.32 -16.95
N PRO A 158 6.93 -8.36 -17.72
CA PRO A 158 6.38 -9.70 -17.57
C PRO A 158 6.58 -10.28 -16.16
N LEU A 159 5.76 -11.28 -15.81
CA LEU A 159 5.81 -11.94 -14.50
C LEU A 159 7.19 -12.51 -14.19
N GLU A 160 7.82 -13.21 -15.18
CA GLU A 160 9.12 -13.83 -14.99
C GLU A 160 10.23 -12.83 -14.66
N GLU A 161 10.19 -11.66 -15.28
CA GLU A 161 11.15 -10.59 -15.01
C GLU A 161 10.96 -10.06 -13.59
N ARG A 162 9.71 -9.91 -13.11
CA ARG A 162 9.43 -9.45 -11.77
C ARG A 162 9.87 -10.46 -10.71
N LEU A 163 9.57 -11.75 -10.89
CA LEU A 163 9.99 -12.81 -9.97
C LEU A 163 11.51 -13.01 -9.99
N GLY A 164 12.15 -12.97 -11.17
CA GLY A 164 13.61 -13.03 -11.27
C GLY A 164 14.30 -11.87 -10.56
N ALA A 165 13.73 -10.67 -10.65
CA ALA A 165 14.25 -9.51 -9.92
C ALA A 165 14.08 -9.66 -8.40
N LEU A 166 12.93 -10.15 -7.91
CA LEU A 166 12.73 -10.43 -6.48
C LEU A 166 13.76 -11.42 -5.95
N LYS A 167 14.04 -12.50 -6.71
CA LYS A 167 15.06 -13.48 -6.34
C LYS A 167 16.45 -12.84 -6.22
N THR A 168 16.84 -12.06 -7.20
CA THR A 168 18.14 -11.35 -7.18
C THR A 168 18.24 -10.39 -5.99
N LEU A 169 17.17 -9.66 -5.68
CA LEU A 169 17.12 -8.73 -4.56
C LEU A 169 17.16 -9.46 -3.22
N HIS A 170 16.45 -10.58 -3.10
CA HIS A 170 16.50 -11.43 -1.91
C HIS A 170 17.91 -12.00 -1.68
N GLU A 171 18.55 -12.53 -2.72
CA GLU A 171 19.93 -13.04 -2.67
C GLU A 171 20.95 -11.94 -2.30
N ALA A 172 20.64 -10.68 -2.64
CA ALA A 172 21.40 -9.52 -2.20
C ALA A 172 21.08 -9.05 -0.77
N GLY A 173 20.21 -9.76 -0.04
CA GLY A 173 19.85 -9.45 1.35
C GLY A 173 18.68 -8.47 1.51
N ALA A 174 18.01 -8.08 0.44
CA ALA A 174 16.86 -7.18 0.53
C ALA A 174 15.61 -7.90 1.07
N HIS A 175 14.77 -7.17 1.82
CA HIS A 175 13.49 -7.66 2.29
C HIS A 175 12.43 -7.49 1.19
N VAL A 176 12.02 -8.61 0.58
CA VAL A 176 11.09 -8.63 -0.57
C VAL A 176 9.73 -9.19 -0.18
N MET A 177 8.66 -8.61 -0.73
CA MET A 177 7.28 -9.01 -0.54
C MET A 177 6.54 -9.12 -1.87
N LEU A 178 5.59 -10.03 -1.94
CA LEU A 178 4.57 -10.04 -2.97
C LEU A 178 3.40 -9.14 -2.55
N ARG A 179 2.97 -8.27 -3.46
CA ARG A 179 1.74 -7.50 -3.32
C ARG A 179 0.70 -7.99 -4.33
N LEU A 180 -0.22 -8.82 -3.89
CA LEU A 180 -1.43 -9.19 -4.63
C LEU A 180 -2.45 -8.05 -4.51
N ALA A 181 -2.24 -6.98 -5.27
CA ALA A 181 -3.13 -5.83 -5.30
C ALA A 181 -3.09 -5.16 -6.69
N PRO A 182 -4.22 -5.14 -7.38
CA PRO A 182 -5.52 -5.66 -6.92
C PRO A 182 -5.57 -7.19 -6.93
N TYR A 183 -6.25 -7.74 -5.94
CA TYR A 183 -6.58 -9.15 -5.88
C TYR A 183 -8.05 -9.34 -6.31
N ALA A 184 -8.25 -10.12 -7.35
CA ALA A 184 -9.55 -10.60 -7.75
C ALA A 184 -9.43 -12.10 -8.03
N LEU A 185 -10.14 -12.92 -7.27
CA LEU A 185 -9.98 -14.38 -7.29
C LEU A 185 -10.16 -14.97 -8.69
N ASP A 186 -11.13 -14.45 -9.42
CA ASP A 186 -11.46 -14.86 -10.78
C ASP A 186 -10.54 -14.31 -11.87
N LEU A 187 -9.58 -13.46 -11.50
CA LEU A 187 -8.55 -12.90 -12.39
C LEU A 187 -7.12 -13.32 -12.02
N VAL A 188 -6.89 -13.84 -10.82
CA VAL A 188 -5.53 -14.19 -10.38
C VAL A 188 -4.99 -15.42 -11.10
N GLY A 189 -5.85 -16.31 -11.57
CA GLY A 189 -5.49 -17.60 -12.14
C GLY A 189 -5.13 -18.63 -11.07
N ASP A 190 -4.00 -19.33 -11.25
CA ASP A 190 -3.47 -20.26 -10.25
C ASP A 190 -2.74 -19.49 -9.13
N ALA A 191 -3.51 -19.10 -8.10
CA ALA A 191 -2.96 -18.38 -6.96
C ALA A 191 -1.92 -19.21 -6.19
N GLU A 192 -2.13 -20.52 -6.07
CA GLU A 192 -1.21 -21.43 -5.38
C GLU A 192 0.13 -21.53 -6.13
N GLY A 193 0.09 -21.76 -7.45
CA GLY A 193 1.28 -21.78 -8.27
C GLY A 193 2.04 -20.45 -8.25
N LEU A 194 1.33 -19.31 -8.23
CA LEU A 194 1.96 -18.00 -8.06
C LEU A 194 2.66 -17.86 -6.71
N LEU A 195 2.05 -18.34 -5.61
CA LEU A 195 2.62 -18.27 -4.27
C LEU A 195 3.86 -19.17 -4.13
N VAL A 196 3.85 -20.37 -4.69
CA VAL A 196 5.03 -21.24 -4.75
C VAL A 196 6.18 -20.55 -5.48
N ARG A 197 5.92 -19.96 -6.64
CA ARG A 197 6.94 -19.26 -7.42
C ARG A 197 7.46 -17.99 -6.71
N ALA A 198 6.59 -17.29 -5.98
CA ALA A 198 7.00 -16.15 -5.17
C ALA A 198 7.88 -16.59 -3.99
N HIS A 199 7.54 -17.70 -3.34
CA HIS A 199 8.36 -18.31 -2.29
C HIS A 199 9.76 -18.69 -2.82
N ASP A 200 9.84 -19.33 -3.99
CA ASP A 200 11.10 -19.68 -4.65
C ASP A 200 11.95 -18.46 -5.04
N ALA A 201 11.31 -17.31 -5.18
CA ALA A 201 11.95 -16.01 -5.36
C ALA A 201 12.32 -15.30 -4.03
N GLY A 202 12.18 -15.97 -2.88
CA GLY A 202 12.56 -15.46 -1.56
C GLY A 202 11.49 -14.64 -0.85
N VAL A 203 10.26 -14.60 -1.37
CA VAL A 203 9.14 -13.91 -0.70
C VAL A 203 8.68 -14.72 0.51
N GLN A 204 8.56 -14.04 1.64
CA GLN A 204 8.05 -14.62 2.88
C GLN A 204 6.71 -14.02 3.30
N VAL A 205 6.36 -12.86 2.78
CA VAL A 205 5.14 -12.13 3.14
C VAL A 205 4.37 -11.75 1.89
N VAL A 206 3.07 -11.99 1.91
CA VAL A 206 2.14 -11.63 0.84
C VAL A 206 1.14 -10.61 1.36
N GLN A 207 1.12 -9.43 0.76
CA GLN A 207 0.07 -8.45 1.03
C GLN A 207 -1.08 -8.63 0.06
N VAL A 208 -2.29 -8.76 0.57
CA VAL A 208 -3.50 -8.87 -0.24
C VAL A 208 -4.33 -7.59 -0.14
N GLY A 209 -4.71 -7.05 -1.29
CA GLY A 209 -5.61 -5.89 -1.39
C GLY A 209 -6.70 -6.14 -2.44
N PRO A 210 -7.99 -6.10 -2.07
CA PRO A 210 -9.08 -6.43 -3.00
C PRO A 210 -9.15 -5.45 -4.17
N LEU A 211 -9.66 -5.95 -5.30
CA LEU A 211 -9.96 -5.11 -6.46
C LEU A 211 -11.09 -4.14 -6.09
N LYS A 212 -10.82 -2.84 -6.27
CA LYS A 212 -11.78 -1.74 -6.12
C LYS A 212 -12.02 -1.11 -7.49
N ILE A 213 -13.27 -1.11 -7.95
CA ILE A 213 -13.67 -0.58 -9.26
C ILE A 213 -14.33 0.78 -9.05
N TYR A 214 -13.57 1.85 -9.25
CA TYR A 214 -14.03 3.21 -8.96
C TYR A 214 -15.01 3.73 -10.01
N HIS A 215 -16.12 4.36 -9.56
CA HIS A 215 -17.18 4.84 -10.43
C HIS A 215 -16.78 6.05 -11.25
N ALA A 216 -16.06 7.00 -10.65
CA ALA A 216 -15.78 8.30 -11.25
C ALA A 216 -14.55 8.35 -12.17
N ASN A 217 -13.73 7.29 -12.24
CA ASN A 217 -12.43 7.35 -12.90
C ASN A 217 -12.31 6.51 -14.19
N GLY A 218 -13.43 5.92 -14.65
CA GLY A 218 -13.46 5.07 -15.85
C GLY A 218 -12.74 3.72 -15.66
N SER A 219 -12.42 3.29 -14.44
CA SER A 219 -11.71 2.02 -14.19
C SER A 219 -12.53 0.82 -14.67
N ARG A 220 -13.86 0.85 -14.50
CA ARG A 220 -14.74 -0.21 -15.01
C ARG A 220 -14.65 -0.34 -16.53
N GLN A 221 -14.70 0.78 -17.25
CA GLN A 221 -14.61 0.76 -18.71
C GLN A 221 -13.27 0.19 -19.17
N ARG A 222 -12.15 0.68 -18.61
CA ARG A 222 -10.81 0.18 -18.97
C ARG A 222 -10.64 -1.30 -18.62
N LEU A 223 -11.15 -1.74 -17.48
CA LEU A 223 -11.11 -3.14 -17.08
C LEU A 223 -11.89 -4.00 -18.09
N ASN A 224 -13.10 -3.60 -18.45
CA ASN A 224 -13.93 -4.30 -19.43
C ASN A 224 -13.27 -4.34 -20.81
N GLU A 225 -12.65 -3.25 -21.25
CA GLU A 225 -11.89 -3.19 -22.51
C GLU A 225 -10.70 -4.15 -22.48
N ALA A 226 -9.94 -4.19 -21.37
CA ALA A 226 -8.81 -5.10 -21.20
C ALA A 226 -9.24 -6.57 -21.18
N LEU A 227 -10.36 -6.87 -20.56
CA LEU A 227 -10.90 -8.25 -20.46
C LEU A 227 -11.66 -8.69 -21.70
N GLY A 228 -12.29 -7.75 -22.43
CA GLY A 228 -13.16 -8.02 -23.57
C GLY A 228 -14.61 -8.37 -23.20
N TYR A 229 -14.98 -8.18 -21.92
CA TYR A 229 -16.34 -8.42 -21.41
C TYR A 229 -16.65 -7.50 -20.23
N ASP A 230 -17.95 -7.39 -19.86
CA ASP A 230 -18.35 -6.64 -18.64
C ASP A 230 -18.07 -7.48 -17.40
N TYR A 231 -16.98 -7.13 -16.71
CA TYR A 231 -16.46 -7.88 -15.57
C TYR A 231 -17.48 -8.03 -14.43
N LEU A 232 -18.10 -6.94 -13.97
CA LEU A 232 -19.08 -6.99 -12.86
C LEU A 232 -20.33 -7.80 -13.18
N ARG A 233 -20.70 -7.95 -14.47
CA ARG A 233 -21.83 -8.78 -14.90
C ARG A 233 -21.48 -10.25 -15.03
N THR A 234 -20.20 -10.56 -15.23
CA THR A 234 -19.72 -11.91 -15.57
C THR A 234 -19.05 -12.57 -14.38
N SER A 235 -18.46 -11.79 -13.47
CA SER A 235 -17.84 -12.30 -12.24
C SER A 235 -18.83 -13.12 -11.42
N GLN A 236 -18.34 -14.24 -10.88
CA GLN A 236 -19.09 -15.10 -9.95
C GLN A 236 -18.99 -14.59 -8.50
N LEU A 237 -18.16 -13.59 -8.24
CA LEU A 237 -17.98 -13.00 -6.92
C LEU A 237 -19.11 -12.03 -6.59
N ALA A 238 -19.51 -12.00 -5.32
CA ALA A 238 -20.47 -11.03 -4.83
C ALA A 238 -19.81 -9.66 -4.65
N TYR A 239 -20.27 -8.68 -5.44
CA TYR A 239 -19.81 -7.29 -5.34
C TYR A 239 -20.86 -6.43 -4.63
N GLU A 240 -20.40 -5.47 -3.85
CA GLU A 240 -21.22 -4.45 -3.20
C GLU A 240 -20.75 -3.05 -3.58
N ASN A 241 -21.72 -2.11 -3.58
CA ASN A 241 -21.45 -0.70 -3.83
C ASN A 241 -21.05 -0.01 -2.53
N CYS A 242 -19.76 0.40 -2.45
CA CYS A 242 -19.19 1.12 -1.31
C CYS A 242 -19.23 2.66 -1.49
N GLY A 243 -20.20 3.18 -2.27
CA GLY A 243 -20.38 4.61 -2.52
C GLY A 243 -19.52 5.13 -3.67
N VAL A 244 -18.21 5.10 -3.58
CA VAL A 244 -17.29 5.62 -4.62
C VAL A 244 -16.67 4.53 -5.49
N PHE A 245 -16.80 3.28 -5.11
CA PHE A 245 -16.32 2.11 -5.85
C PHE A 245 -17.20 0.88 -5.58
N ASP A 246 -17.13 -0.10 -6.46
CA ASP A 246 -17.62 -1.46 -6.22
C ASP A 246 -16.44 -2.32 -5.72
N ALA A 247 -16.67 -3.12 -4.68
CA ALA A 247 -15.71 -4.08 -4.14
C ALA A 247 -16.39 -5.43 -3.87
N VAL A 248 -15.59 -6.47 -3.83
CA VAL A 248 -16.03 -7.79 -3.36
C VAL A 248 -16.49 -7.68 -1.91
N THR A 249 -17.62 -8.33 -1.57
CA THR A 249 -18.16 -8.31 -0.21
C THR A 249 -17.15 -8.80 0.82
N LEU A 250 -17.25 -8.31 2.05
CA LEU A 250 -16.35 -8.68 3.14
C LEU A 250 -16.34 -10.20 3.40
N ALA A 251 -17.49 -10.86 3.24
CA ALA A 251 -17.60 -12.31 3.39
C ALA A 251 -16.75 -13.07 2.35
N GLU A 252 -16.84 -12.65 1.08
CA GLU A 252 -16.01 -13.22 0.01
C GLU A 252 -14.51 -12.94 0.25
N GLN A 253 -14.17 -11.72 0.66
CA GLN A 253 -12.78 -11.38 0.97
C GLN A 253 -12.21 -12.27 2.08
N ARG A 254 -12.98 -12.51 3.15
CA ARG A 254 -12.58 -13.44 4.25
C ARG A 254 -12.32 -14.84 3.75
N ASN A 255 -13.25 -15.41 2.99
CA ASN A 255 -13.11 -16.74 2.43
C ASN A 255 -11.82 -16.87 1.59
N HIS A 256 -11.52 -15.85 0.78
CA HIS A 256 -10.33 -15.86 -0.07
C HIS A 256 -9.03 -15.70 0.72
N VAL A 257 -9.00 -14.82 1.70
CA VAL A 257 -7.83 -14.65 2.57
C VAL A 257 -7.56 -15.95 3.33
N GLU A 258 -8.57 -16.61 3.89
CA GLU A 258 -8.43 -17.90 4.57
C GLU A 258 -7.90 -19.02 3.65
N GLN A 259 -8.28 -19.01 2.37
CA GLN A 259 -7.72 -19.95 1.39
C GLN A 259 -6.25 -19.68 1.13
N LEU A 260 -5.89 -18.42 0.89
CA LEU A 260 -4.49 -18.03 0.68
C LEU A 260 -3.63 -18.35 1.91
N GLU A 261 -4.15 -18.12 3.12
CA GLU A 261 -3.45 -18.45 4.36
C GLU A 261 -3.13 -19.95 4.51
N LYS A 262 -4.04 -20.81 4.07
CA LYS A 262 -3.76 -22.26 4.05
C LYS A 262 -2.64 -22.58 3.05
N CYS A 263 -2.69 -22.02 1.86
CA CYS A 263 -1.64 -22.20 0.85
C CYS A 263 -0.26 -21.70 1.34
N VAL A 264 -0.21 -20.50 1.92
CA VAL A 264 1.07 -19.91 2.36
C VAL A 264 1.63 -20.56 3.63
N ALA A 265 0.77 -21.13 4.50
CA ALA A 265 1.21 -21.79 5.73
C ALA A 265 2.10 -23.02 5.43
N GLU A 266 1.78 -23.77 4.38
CA GLU A 266 2.58 -24.92 3.92
C GLU A 266 3.96 -24.50 3.40
N LEU A 267 4.07 -23.26 2.93
CA LEU A 267 5.32 -22.65 2.44
C LEU A 267 6.09 -21.90 3.55
N GLY A 268 5.53 -21.79 4.77
CA GLY A 268 6.13 -20.98 5.83
C GLY A 268 6.05 -19.48 5.57
N MET A 269 5.14 -19.04 4.70
CA MET A 269 4.87 -17.64 4.39
C MET A 269 3.71 -17.09 5.22
N GLU A 270 3.53 -15.76 5.16
CA GLU A 270 2.46 -15.05 5.86
C GLU A 270 1.61 -14.21 4.90
N VAL A 271 0.29 -14.15 5.15
CA VAL A 271 -0.64 -13.23 4.46
C VAL A 271 -0.96 -12.05 5.36
N LEU A 272 -0.84 -10.83 4.81
CA LEU A 272 -1.23 -9.58 5.45
C LEU A 272 -2.29 -8.86 4.61
N THR A 273 -3.27 -8.26 5.26
CA THR A 273 -4.33 -7.47 4.61
C THR A 273 -4.33 -6.03 5.09
N CYS A 274 -4.67 -5.09 4.19
CA CYS A 274 -4.79 -3.66 4.55
C CYS A 274 -6.04 -3.35 5.36
N ASP A 275 -7.09 -4.13 5.13
CA ASP A 275 -8.39 -4.00 5.79
C ASP A 275 -8.50 -5.13 6.82
N ASP A 276 -9.18 -4.91 7.93
CA ASP A 276 -9.45 -5.98 8.90
C ASP A 276 -10.47 -6.97 8.32
N VAL A 277 -10.01 -7.73 7.34
CA VAL A 277 -10.84 -8.72 6.67
C VAL A 277 -11.20 -9.88 7.61
N THR A 278 -10.37 -10.13 8.60
CA THR A 278 -10.49 -11.34 9.45
C THR A 278 -11.05 -11.09 10.86
N GLY A 279 -11.23 -9.84 11.27
CA GLY A 279 -12.01 -9.44 12.47
C GLY A 279 -11.46 -9.81 13.84
N ASN A 280 -10.34 -10.54 13.94
CA ASN A 280 -9.87 -11.09 15.23
C ASN A 280 -8.35 -11.24 15.33
N ARG A 281 -7.56 -10.62 14.45
CA ARG A 281 -6.10 -10.77 14.49
C ARG A 281 -5.43 -9.61 15.22
N ALA A 282 -4.39 -9.95 15.97
CA ALA A 282 -3.41 -8.96 16.37
C ALA A 282 -2.98 -8.18 15.11
N TRP A 283 -3.24 -6.88 15.10
CA TRP A 283 -2.94 -6.05 13.95
C TRP A 283 -1.45 -6.07 13.64
N ARG A 284 -1.13 -6.27 12.38
CA ARG A 284 0.23 -6.18 11.86
C ARG A 284 0.27 -5.24 10.67
N CYS A 285 1.38 -4.55 10.49
CA CYS A 285 1.54 -3.65 9.35
C CYS A 285 1.48 -4.44 8.04
N CYS A 286 0.41 -4.24 7.25
CA CYS A 286 0.23 -4.94 5.97
C CYS A 286 1.35 -4.67 4.96
N CYS A 287 2.22 -3.70 5.23
CA CYS A 287 3.40 -3.40 4.42
C CYS A 287 4.65 -4.18 4.84
N GLY A 288 4.54 -5.13 5.79
CA GLY A 288 5.65 -5.99 6.20
C GLY A 288 6.77 -5.27 6.93
N THR A 289 6.44 -4.15 7.59
CA THR A 289 7.44 -3.30 8.24
C THR A 289 7.86 -3.79 9.61
N ASP A 290 7.15 -4.78 10.18
CA ASP A 290 7.44 -5.33 11.51
C ASP A 290 8.83 -5.99 11.61
N GLY A 291 9.43 -6.35 10.47
CA GLY A 291 10.80 -6.87 10.39
C GLY A 291 11.87 -5.80 10.23
N LEU A 292 11.51 -4.52 10.11
CA LEU A 292 12.49 -3.45 9.97
C LEU A 292 13.05 -3.05 11.33
N LYS A 293 14.37 -2.86 11.39
CA LYS A 293 15.05 -2.36 12.57
C LYS A 293 14.57 -0.93 12.91
N ASP A 294 14.46 -0.63 14.20
CA ASP A 294 14.00 0.67 14.74
C ASP A 294 12.53 1.01 14.44
N PHE A 295 11.71 -0.01 14.23
CA PHE A 295 10.30 0.12 13.86
C PHE A 295 9.32 -0.02 15.03
N GLU A 296 9.80 -0.29 16.22
CA GLU A 296 8.96 -0.62 17.39
C GLU A 296 7.95 0.49 17.74
N ALA A 297 8.36 1.75 17.64
CA ALA A 297 7.46 2.89 17.93
C ALA A 297 6.23 2.96 17.02
N ILE A 298 6.27 2.36 15.83
CA ILE A 298 5.16 2.34 14.89
C ILE A 298 4.34 1.07 15.05
N ALA A 299 4.97 -0.05 15.34
CA ALA A 299 4.28 -1.26 15.75
C ALA A 299 3.44 -0.99 17.01
N GLU A 300 3.97 -0.26 17.98
CA GLU A 300 3.21 0.20 19.16
C GLU A 300 2.03 1.09 18.78
N TRP A 301 2.22 2.09 17.94
CA TRP A 301 1.15 2.97 17.50
C TRP A 301 0.06 2.23 16.75
N ALA A 302 0.44 1.40 15.82
CA ALA A 302 -0.47 0.61 15.05
C ALA A 302 -1.22 -0.44 15.90
N TYR A 303 -0.53 -1.08 16.83
CA TYR A 303 -1.12 -1.96 17.83
C TYR A 303 -2.13 -1.19 18.71
N PHE A 304 -1.76 0.01 19.14
CA PHE A 304 -2.64 0.88 19.92
C PHE A 304 -3.91 1.21 19.13
N VAL A 305 -3.78 1.71 17.91
CA VAL A 305 -4.93 2.12 17.08
C VAL A 305 -5.87 0.95 16.80
N ASN A 306 -5.35 -0.26 16.58
CA ASN A 306 -6.17 -1.42 16.24
C ASN A 306 -6.50 -2.33 17.43
N GLY A 307 -5.64 -2.36 18.45
CA GLY A 307 -5.82 -3.18 19.64
C GLY A 307 -6.54 -2.48 20.77
N HIS A 308 -6.64 -1.15 20.73
CA HIS A 308 -7.30 -0.39 21.79
C HIS A 308 -8.79 -0.63 21.73
N ARG A 309 -9.33 -1.05 22.85
CA ARG A 309 -10.75 -1.39 22.94
C ARG A 309 -11.58 -0.12 23.02
N ILE A 310 -12.42 0.10 22.02
CA ILE A 310 -13.48 1.10 22.08
C ILE A 310 -14.68 0.41 22.71
N ASP A 311 -15.01 0.84 23.93
CA ASP A 311 -16.20 0.43 24.68
C ASP A 311 -17.33 1.46 24.45
N ASP A 312 -18.47 1.30 25.18
CA ASP A 312 -19.56 2.26 25.13
C ASP A 312 -19.10 3.65 25.58
N HIS A 313 -19.47 4.66 24.79
CA HIS A 313 -19.17 6.08 25.06
C HIS A 313 -17.68 6.42 25.23
N THR A 314 -16.80 5.77 24.47
CA THR A 314 -15.37 6.09 24.48
C THR A 314 -15.13 7.47 23.87
N THR A 315 -14.56 8.40 24.64
CA THR A 315 -14.12 9.73 24.17
C THR A 315 -12.74 9.65 23.50
N PHE A 316 -12.39 10.70 22.72
CA PHE A 316 -11.07 10.79 22.13
C PHE A 316 -9.95 10.83 23.17
N GLU A 317 -10.13 11.60 24.26
CA GLU A 317 -9.16 11.70 25.35
C GLU A 317 -8.94 10.36 26.05
N THR A 318 -10.03 9.61 26.31
CA THR A 318 -9.94 8.28 26.93
C THR A 318 -9.20 7.31 25.99
N TYR A 319 -9.51 7.37 24.70
CA TYR A 319 -8.87 6.54 23.68
C TYR A 319 -7.38 6.83 23.55
N MET A 320 -6.98 8.10 23.65
CA MET A 320 -5.59 8.56 23.53
C MET A 320 -4.80 8.51 24.85
N GLN A 321 -5.44 8.14 25.96
CA GLN A 321 -4.82 8.18 27.29
C GLN A 321 -3.51 7.35 27.34
N GLY A 322 -2.42 8.03 27.68
CA GLY A 322 -1.10 7.40 27.79
C GLY A 322 -0.34 7.20 26.47
N HIS A 323 -0.87 7.71 25.35
CA HIS A 323 -0.26 7.55 24.03
C HIS A 323 0.10 8.90 23.39
N ASP A 324 1.33 9.01 22.90
CA ASP A 324 1.80 10.18 22.15
C ASP A 324 1.60 9.93 20.63
N CYS A 325 0.61 10.60 20.06
CA CYS A 325 0.27 10.50 18.65
C CYS A 325 0.89 11.66 17.86
N PRO A 326 1.75 11.41 16.87
CA PRO A 326 2.38 12.47 16.08
C PRO A 326 1.41 13.39 15.34
N TRP A 327 0.22 12.90 15.01
CA TRP A 327 -0.86 13.65 14.36
C TRP A 327 -2.14 13.69 15.22
N HIS A 328 -1.96 13.96 16.50
CA HIS A 328 -3.04 14.03 17.48
C HIS A 328 -4.18 14.96 17.01
N THR A 329 -3.85 16.16 16.52
CA THR A 329 -4.84 17.16 16.10
C THR A 329 -5.67 16.69 14.91
N GLU A 330 -5.04 16.11 13.90
CA GLU A 330 -5.74 15.60 12.72
C GLU A 330 -6.60 14.39 13.08
N PHE A 331 -6.10 13.53 13.95
CA PHE A 331 -6.83 12.36 14.41
C PHE A 331 -8.05 12.78 15.25
N GLU A 332 -7.89 13.77 16.12
CA GLU A 332 -9.01 14.36 16.88
C GLU A 332 -10.09 14.95 15.96
N GLN A 333 -9.69 15.67 14.93
CA GLN A 333 -10.63 16.20 13.93
C GLN A 333 -11.40 15.09 13.22
N GLU A 334 -10.74 14.00 12.85
CA GLU A 334 -11.36 12.86 12.18
C GLU A 334 -12.27 12.08 13.15
N TRP A 335 -11.85 11.92 14.40
CA TRP A 335 -12.67 11.35 15.45
C TRP A 335 -13.98 12.14 15.62
N ASN A 336 -13.86 13.45 15.83
CA ASN A 336 -14.99 14.36 16.02
C ASN A 336 -15.91 14.50 14.78
N ALA A 337 -15.43 14.10 13.62
CA ALA A 337 -16.19 14.03 12.38
C ALA A 337 -16.88 12.67 12.14
N GLY A 338 -16.74 11.70 13.06
CA GLY A 338 -17.33 10.37 12.93
C GLY A 338 -16.69 9.47 11.85
N LYS A 339 -15.44 9.75 11.47
CA LYS A 339 -14.83 9.04 10.33
C LYS A 339 -14.39 7.60 10.63
N LEU A 340 -14.27 7.20 11.89
CA LEU A 340 -13.88 5.83 12.28
C LEU A 340 -14.90 4.77 11.84
N GLU A 341 -16.19 5.12 11.77
CA GLU A 341 -17.24 4.21 11.28
C GLU A 341 -16.94 3.64 9.88
N ARG A 342 -16.23 4.40 9.05
CA ARG A 342 -15.85 3.97 7.70
C ARG A 342 -14.77 2.90 7.70
N ALA A 343 -13.87 2.97 8.68
CA ALA A 343 -12.77 2.04 8.82
C ALA A 343 -13.14 0.82 9.68
N LEU A 344 -14.03 1.03 10.64
CA LEU A 344 -14.48 0.01 11.59
C LEU A 344 -16.03 0.04 11.60
N PRO A 345 -16.69 -0.73 10.71
CA PRO A 345 -18.15 -0.73 10.54
C PRO A 345 -18.93 -1.14 11.80
N GLU A 346 -18.26 -1.80 12.75
CA GLU A 346 -18.83 -2.15 14.05
C GLU A 346 -18.93 -0.98 15.03
N LEU A 347 -18.40 0.18 14.69
CA LEU A 347 -18.50 1.38 15.49
C LEU A 347 -19.67 2.24 15.05
N VAL A 348 -20.36 2.83 16.03
CA VAL A 348 -21.37 3.86 15.82
C VAL A 348 -20.91 5.15 16.50
N PHE A 349 -20.91 6.23 15.75
CA PHE A 349 -20.53 7.55 16.24
C PHE A 349 -21.74 8.31 16.77
N ASN A 350 -21.66 8.75 18.03
CA ASN A 350 -22.64 9.64 18.62
C ASN A 350 -22.24 11.10 18.37
N GLN A 351 -23.05 11.82 17.59
CA GLN A 351 -22.79 13.21 17.21
C GLN A 351 -22.90 14.19 18.39
N ASP A 352 -23.71 13.87 19.39
CA ASP A 352 -24.01 14.80 20.49
C ASP A 352 -22.83 14.93 21.46
N ASP A 353 -22.21 13.82 21.82
CA ASP A 353 -21.11 13.76 22.80
C ASP A 353 -19.75 13.40 22.19
N LYS A 354 -19.69 13.23 20.86
CA LYS A 354 -18.46 12.87 20.11
C LYS A 354 -17.81 11.56 20.58
N THR A 355 -18.60 10.59 20.99
CA THR A 355 -18.15 9.28 21.43
C THR A 355 -18.37 8.21 20.38
N TYR A 356 -17.63 7.10 20.49
CA TYR A 356 -17.90 5.89 19.75
C TYR A 356 -18.40 4.78 20.65
N THR A 357 -19.32 4.00 20.13
CA THR A 357 -19.85 2.78 20.75
C THR A 357 -19.65 1.61 19.79
N ARG A 358 -19.18 0.48 20.28
CA ARG A 358 -19.04 -0.73 19.48
C ARG A 358 -20.34 -1.53 19.52
N MET A 359 -20.90 -1.81 18.35
CA MET A 359 -22.00 -2.74 18.20
C MET A 359 -21.43 -4.19 18.16
N TRP A 360 -21.95 -5.01 19.05
CA TRP A 360 -21.61 -6.45 19.15
C TRP A 360 -22.48 -7.30 18.22
#